data_313ab8e8a7276c6de7fe45e447ec9ee1
#
_entry.id   313ab8e8a7276c6de7fe45e447ec9ee1
#
_cell.length_a   1.000
_cell.length_b   1.000
_cell.length_c   1.000
_cell.angle_alpha   90.00
_cell.angle_beta   90.00
_cell.angle_gamma   90.00
#
_symmetry.space_group_name_H-M   'P 1'
#
loop_
_entity.id
_entity.type
_entity.pdbx_description
1 polymer ?
#
loop_
_entity_poly.entity_id
_entity_poly.type
_entity_poly.pdbx_seq_one_letter_code
_entity_poly.pdbx_strand_id
1 'polypeptide(L)'
;HGPAPAKPAPPSLKIGGHPKPQEGGPAPVSGVDRILAIGSGKGGVGKSTVSSNLAVALAKQGRRVGLLDADIYGPSQPRMMGVNKRPASPDGKTIIPLKAHGVTMMSIGLMMDPDKAIVWRGPMLMGALQQMLGQVEWGELDVLIVDLPPGTGDVQLTLCQKSQVTGAIVVSTPQDVALLDARKALDMFATLKTPVLGLIENMSIFKCPDCGSEHAIFGQGGVAAEAERLKVPLLGALPIDLDTRLAGDGGTPIAAGEGDMAQAYAKLAYGLIEGGVA
;
A
#
# COMPACT_ATOMS: atom_id res chain seq x y z
N HIS A 1 49.39 1.06 1.88
CA HIS A 1 47.98 1.15 1.59
C HIS A 1 47.40 -0.25 1.78
N GLY A 2 46.70 -0.46 2.90
CA GLY A 2 45.93 -1.69 3.14
C GLY A 2 44.68 -1.73 2.27
N PRO A 3 44.13 -2.92 1.96
CA PRO A 3 42.89 -3.02 1.19
C PRO A 3 41.72 -2.34 1.94
N ALA A 4 40.92 -1.57 1.19
CA ALA A 4 39.70 -0.93 1.74
C ALA A 4 38.76 -1.98 2.33
N PRO A 5 38.10 -1.70 3.45
CA PRO A 5 37.14 -2.63 4.04
C PRO A 5 36.06 -2.97 3.03
N ALA A 6 35.75 -4.26 2.90
CA ALA A 6 34.71 -4.76 2.01
C ALA A 6 33.37 -4.14 2.40
N LYS A 7 32.66 -3.59 1.41
CA LYS A 7 31.28 -3.08 1.62
C LYS A 7 30.39 -4.23 2.11
N PRO A 8 29.57 -4.00 3.13
CA PRO A 8 28.63 -5.03 3.60
C PRO A 8 27.74 -5.49 2.45
N ALA A 9 27.48 -6.79 2.41
CA ALA A 9 26.61 -7.38 1.40
C ALA A 9 25.20 -6.78 1.49
N PRO A 10 24.52 -6.53 0.37
CA PRO A 10 23.15 -6.02 0.39
C PRO A 10 22.23 -7.03 1.07
N PRO A 11 21.15 -6.57 1.74
CA PRO A 11 20.17 -7.46 2.32
C PRO A 11 19.55 -8.34 1.24
N SER A 12 19.38 -9.62 1.56
CA SER A 12 18.74 -10.59 0.67
C SER A 12 17.52 -11.20 1.36
N LEU A 13 16.47 -11.45 0.61
CA LEU A 13 15.35 -12.25 1.09
C LEU A 13 15.86 -13.68 1.38
N LYS A 14 15.63 -14.16 2.60
CA LYS A 14 15.88 -15.56 2.94
C LYS A 14 14.78 -16.42 2.33
N ILE A 15 15.04 -16.88 1.10
CA ILE A 15 14.11 -17.71 0.35
C ILE A 15 14.37 -19.17 0.76
N GLY A 16 13.38 -19.83 1.35
CA GLY A 16 13.44 -21.28 1.65
C GLY A 16 13.36 -21.70 3.12
N GLY A 17 13.17 -20.77 4.07
CA GLY A 17 12.84 -21.13 5.44
C GLY A 17 11.34 -21.34 5.61
N HIS A 18 10.91 -22.49 6.09
CA HIS A 18 9.53 -22.62 6.58
C HIS A 18 9.36 -21.70 7.79
N PRO A 19 8.38 -20.78 7.79
CA PRO A 19 8.07 -19.99 8.97
C PRO A 19 7.74 -20.96 10.11
N LYS A 20 8.40 -20.81 11.26
CA LYS A 20 7.99 -21.55 12.45
C LYS A 20 6.54 -21.13 12.76
N PRO A 21 5.65 -22.08 13.12
CA PRO A 21 4.32 -21.74 13.58
C PRO A 21 4.46 -20.75 14.76
N GLN A 22 3.92 -19.55 14.63
CA GLN A 22 3.78 -18.68 15.79
C GLN A 22 2.62 -19.21 16.63
N GLU A 23 2.93 -19.68 17.82
CA GLU A 23 1.94 -19.91 18.85
C GLU A 23 1.54 -18.53 19.41
N GLY A 24 0.41 -18.01 18.93
CA GLY A 24 -0.13 -16.72 19.36
C GLY A 24 -0.94 -16.05 18.25
N GLY A 25 -1.88 -15.18 18.66
CA GLY A 25 -2.69 -14.36 17.75
C GLY A 25 -1.86 -13.29 17.02
N PRO A 26 -2.52 -12.36 16.30
CA PRO A 26 -1.85 -11.27 15.58
C PRO A 26 -0.95 -10.45 16.53
N ALA A 27 0.30 -10.21 16.12
CA ALA A 27 1.29 -9.48 16.91
C ALA A 27 1.43 -8.03 16.41
N PRO A 28 1.75 -7.07 17.31
CA PRO A 28 2.09 -5.71 16.89
C PRO A 28 3.42 -5.71 16.12
N VAL A 29 3.57 -4.75 15.20
CA VAL A 29 4.85 -4.43 14.56
C VAL A 29 5.56 -3.40 15.43
N SER A 30 6.82 -3.66 15.77
CA SER A 30 7.59 -2.82 16.67
C SER A 30 7.68 -1.37 16.16
N GLY A 31 7.35 -0.41 17.02
CA GLY A 31 7.38 1.01 16.70
C GLY A 31 6.23 1.51 15.81
N VAL A 32 5.27 0.66 15.45
CA VAL A 32 4.14 1.01 14.59
C VAL A 32 2.84 1.01 15.39
N ASP A 33 2.20 2.18 15.49
CA ASP A 33 0.96 2.32 16.25
C ASP A 33 -0.25 1.72 15.52
N ARG A 34 -0.35 1.95 14.21
CA ARG A 34 -1.48 1.52 13.37
C ARG A 34 -1.02 0.94 12.06
N ILE A 35 -1.72 -0.08 11.58
CA ILE A 35 -1.50 -0.67 10.26
C ILE A 35 -2.78 -0.54 9.44
N LEU A 36 -2.69 0.12 8.28
CA LEU A 36 -3.76 0.24 7.32
C LEU A 36 -3.46 -0.63 6.10
N ALA A 37 -4.28 -1.64 5.86
CA ALA A 37 -4.18 -2.48 4.68
C ALA A 37 -4.96 -1.85 3.51
N ILE A 38 -4.29 -1.60 2.38
CA ILE A 38 -4.93 -1.13 1.16
C ILE A 38 -5.07 -2.31 0.20
N GLY A 39 -6.30 -2.71 -0.01
CA GLY A 39 -6.65 -3.85 -0.85
C GLY A 39 -7.47 -3.47 -2.08
N SER A 40 -7.58 -4.39 -3.02
CA SER A 40 -8.48 -4.31 -4.16
C SER A 40 -8.90 -5.71 -4.59
N GLY A 41 -10.07 -5.84 -5.16
CA GLY A 41 -10.56 -7.13 -5.64
C GLY A 41 -9.85 -7.60 -6.91
N LYS A 42 -9.38 -6.67 -7.76
CA LYS A 42 -8.65 -6.95 -9.00
C LYS A 42 -7.51 -5.96 -9.22
N GLY A 43 -6.60 -6.30 -10.14
CA GLY A 43 -5.54 -5.41 -10.59
C GLY A 43 -6.06 -4.27 -11.49
N GLY A 44 -5.27 -3.20 -11.62
CA GLY A 44 -5.55 -2.10 -12.52
C GLY A 44 -6.56 -1.06 -12.03
N VAL A 45 -7.01 -1.13 -10.78
CA VAL A 45 -7.93 -0.14 -10.19
C VAL A 45 -7.22 1.09 -9.62
N GLY A 46 -5.89 1.15 -9.69
CA GLY A 46 -5.10 2.27 -9.16
C GLY A 46 -4.81 2.20 -7.66
N LYS A 47 -4.92 1.03 -7.04
CA LYS A 47 -4.67 0.78 -5.63
C LYS A 47 -3.31 1.35 -5.17
N SER A 48 -2.24 1.05 -5.88
CA SER A 48 -0.88 1.48 -5.52
C SER A 48 -0.69 2.99 -5.66
N THR A 49 -1.34 3.63 -6.64
CA THR A 49 -1.40 5.09 -6.75
C THR A 49 -2.10 5.70 -5.54
N VAL A 50 -3.21 5.11 -5.11
CA VAL A 50 -3.92 5.56 -3.90
C VAL A 50 -3.05 5.38 -2.67
N SER A 51 -2.37 4.25 -2.53
CA SER A 51 -1.50 3.96 -1.38
C SER A 51 -0.36 4.97 -1.24
N SER A 52 0.39 5.25 -2.32
CA SER A 52 1.50 6.22 -2.29
C SER A 52 1.03 7.64 -2.00
N ASN A 53 -0.03 8.09 -2.66
CA ASN A 53 -0.54 9.44 -2.48
C ASN A 53 -1.17 9.65 -1.09
N LEU A 54 -1.87 8.65 -0.56
CA LEU A 54 -2.41 8.69 0.80
C LEU A 54 -1.28 8.75 1.84
N ALA A 55 -0.21 7.98 1.66
CA ALA A 55 0.96 8.02 2.53
C ALA A 55 1.60 9.41 2.55
N VAL A 56 1.81 10.02 1.39
CA VAL A 56 2.37 11.37 1.28
C VAL A 56 1.44 12.42 1.88
N ALA A 57 0.13 12.32 1.65
CA ALA A 57 -0.86 13.23 2.20
C ALA A 57 -0.93 13.18 3.74
N LEU A 58 -0.83 11.99 4.33
CA LEU A 58 -0.74 11.83 5.80
C LEU A 58 0.56 12.42 6.34
N ALA A 59 1.69 12.20 5.66
CA ALA A 59 2.98 12.77 6.07
C ALA A 59 2.96 14.31 6.02
N LYS A 60 2.35 14.91 4.99
CA LYS A 60 2.16 16.37 4.90
C LYS A 60 1.31 16.94 6.05
N GLN A 61 0.45 16.13 6.64
CA GLN A 61 -0.36 16.51 7.82
C GLN A 61 0.32 16.17 9.14
N GLY A 62 1.63 15.92 9.14
CA GLY A 62 2.45 15.77 10.33
C GLY A 62 2.45 14.35 10.91
N ARG A 63 1.91 13.35 10.22
CA ARG A 63 1.99 11.95 10.65
C ARG A 63 3.35 11.35 10.28
N ARG A 64 3.87 10.51 11.15
CA ARG A 64 5.03 9.64 10.88
C ARG A 64 4.50 8.42 10.13
N VAL A 65 4.76 8.36 8.84
CA VAL A 65 4.12 7.39 7.93
C VAL A 65 5.14 6.41 7.38
N GLY A 66 4.76 5.13 7.42
CA GLY A 66 5.42 4.07 6.68
C GLY A 66 4.59 3.63 5.47
N LEU A 67 5.26 3.19 4.42
CA LEU A 67 4.65 2.57 3.24
C LEU A 67 5.38 1.26 2.91
N LEU A 68 4.68 0.15 3.03
CA LEU A 68 5.17 -1.17 2.63
C LEU A 68 4.48 -1.60 1.34
N ASP A 69 5.27 -1.76 0.29
CA ASP A 69 4.83 -2.40 -0.96
C ASP A 69 4.93 -3.93 -0.80
N ALA A 70 3.80 -4.56 -0.61
CA ALA A 70 3.65 -6.01 -0.47
C ALA A 70 3.14 -6.68 -1.76
N ASP A 71 3.01 -5.93 -2.87
CA ASP A 71 2.65 -6.49 -4.17
C ASP A 71 3.87 -7.11 -4.85
N ILE A 72 4.07 -8.38 -4.58
CA ILE A 72 5.24 -9.15 -5.02
C ILE A 72 5.25 -9.37 -6.52
N TYR A 73 4.09 -9.47 -7.13
CA TYR A 73 3.96 -9.77 -8.56
C TYR A 73 4.14 -8.52 -9.43
N GLY A 74 3.90 -7.34 -8.88
CA GLY A 74 4.01 -6.08 -9.58
C GLY A 74 4.42 -4.93 -8.67
N PRO A 75 5.60 -5.02 -8.00
CA PRO A 75 6.02 -3.97 -7.08
C PRO A 75 6.19 -2.65 -7.84
N SER A 76 5.41 -1.65 -7.44
CA SER A 76 5.32 -0.37 -8.15
C SER A 76 5.70 0.84 -7.29
N GLN A 77 5.67 0.69 -5.97
CA GLN A 77 5.92 1.80 -5.05
C GLN A 77 7.31 2.43 -5.19
N PRO A 78 8.41 1.66 -5.44
CA PRO A 78 9.72 2.28 -5.65
C PRO A 78 9.71 3.28 -6.81
N ARG A 79 9.08 2.94 -7.93
CA ARG A 79 8.96 3.84 -9.07
C ARG A 79 8.09 5.05 -8.75
N MET A 80 6.93 4.84 -8.16
CA MET A 80 5.98 5.92 -7.81
C MET A 80 6.55 6.90 -6.78
N MET A 81 7.41 6.41 -5.88
CA MET A 81 8.05 7.23 -4.84
C MET A 81 9.45 7.74 -5.25
N GLY A 82 9.91 7.45 -6.47
CA GLY A 82 11.21 7.89 -6.97
C GLY A 82 12.40 7.26 -6.27
N VAL A 83 12.24 6.02 -5.77
CA VAL A 83 13.28 5.30 -5.02
C VAL A 83 13.82 4.16 -5.87
N ASN A 84 15.14 4.17 -6.09
CA ASN A 84 15.84 3.15 -6.89
C ASN A 84 17.05 2.52 -6.17
N LYS A 85 17.26 2.86 -4.90
CA LYS A 85 18.38 2.35 -4.12
C LYS A 85 17.98 1.06 -3.42
N ARG A 86 18.92 0.11 -3.32
CA ARG A 86 18.74 -1.04 -2.44
C ARG A 86 18.84 -0.60 -0.97
N PRO A 87 17.99 -1.13 -0.08
CA PRO A 87 18.12 -0.92 1.34
C PRO A 87 19.41 -1.53 1.87
N ALA A 88 19.97 -0.93 2.92
CA ALA A 88 21.17 -1.44 3.59
C ALA A 88 20.79 -2.44 4.69
N SER A 89 21.68 -3.38 4.98
CA SER A 89 21.58 -4.27 6.15
C SER A 89 22.98 -4.44 6.74
N PRO A 90 23.37 -3.56 7.68
CA PRO A 90 24.72 -3.54 8.22
C PRO A 90 25.09 -4.82 8.99
N ASP A 91 24.14 -5.43 9.66
CA ASP A 91 24.29 -6.64 10.47
C ASP A 91 23.78 -7.92 9.78
N GLY A 92 23.28 -7.80 8.55
CA GLY A 92 22.67 -8.89 7.79
C GLY A 92 21.34 -9.41 8.36
N LYS A 93 20.77 -8.73 9.36
CA LYS A 93 19.52 -9.09 10.01
C LYS A 93 18.51 -7.95 9.95
N THR A 94 18.94 -6.74 10.30
CA THR A 94 18.12 -5.54 10.29
C THR A 94 18.17 -4.88 8.93
N ILE A 95 17.03 -4.48 8.41
CA ILE A 95 16.90 -3.81 7.11
C ILE A 95 16.61 -2.34 7.36
N ILE A 96 17.47 -1.47 6.84
CA ILE A 96 17.28 -0.02 6.94
C ILE A 96 16.35 0.44 5.81
N PRO A 97 15.15 0.95 6.13
CA PRO A 97 14.20 1.41 5.12
C PRO A 97 14.70 2.67 4.41
N LEU A 98 14.08 2.98 3.29
CA LEU A 98 14.35 4.19 2.52
C LEU A 98 13.37 5.29 2.88
N LYS A 99 13.69 6.53 2.55
CA LYS A 99 12.82 7.68 2.78
C LYS A 99 12.60 8.45 1.50
N ALA A 100 11.35 8.78 1.21
CA ALA A 100 10.96 9.63 0.09
C ALA A 100 9.69 10.40 0.45
N HIS A 101 9.63 11.69 0.08
CA HIS A 101 8.47 12.55 0.28
C HIS A 101 7.91 12.56 1.72
N GLY A 102 8.80 12.49 2.73
CA GLY A 102 8.42 12.43 4.14
C GLY A 102 7.90 11.06 4.62
N VAL A 103 7.94 10.04 3.77
CA VAL A 103 7.46 8.68 4.06
C VAL A 103 8.65 7.73 4.22
N THR A 104 8.63 6.90 5.26
CA THR A 104 9.53 5.76 5.42
C THR A 104 9.00 4.60 4.59
N MET A 105 9.76 4.12 3.60
CA MET A 105 9.24 3.13 2.68
C MET A 105 10.12 1.90 2.54
N MET A 106 9.45 0.79 2.24
CA MET A 106 10.07 -0.45 1.88
C MET A 106 9.24 -1.16 0.81
N SER A 107 9.90 -1.85 -0.09
CA SER A 107 9.24 -2.69 -1.09
C SER A 107 9.96 -4.02 -1.21
N ILE A 108 9.17 -5.06 -1.37
CA ILE A 108 9.71 -6.38 -1.65
C ILE A 108 10.51 -6.39 -2.96
N GLY A 109 10.13 -5.54 -3.92
CA GLY A 109 10.85 -5.38 -5.19
C GLY A 109 12.28 -4.86 -5.02
N LEU A 110 12.57 -4.09 -3.96
CA LEU A 110 13.92 -3.59 -3.67
C LEU A 110 14.85 -4.66 -3.08
N MET A 111 14.28 -5.76 -2.58
CA MET A 111 15.01 -6.89 -2.02
C MET A 111 15.31 -7.98 -3.05
N MET A 112 14.65 -7.90 -4.20
CA MET A 112 14.82 -8.88 -5.28
C MET A 112 16.05 -8.55 -6.12
N ASP A 113 16.67 -9.58 -6.63
CA ASP A 113 17.69 -9.44 -7.67
C ASP A 113 16.96 -9.25 -9.01
N PRO A 114 17.13 -8.09 -9.70
CA PRO A 114 16.41 -7.83 -10.94
C PRO A 114 16.76 -8.82 -12.07
N ASP A 115 17.93 -9.47 -11.98
CA ASP A 115 18.41 -10.41 -12.99
C ASP A 115 17.97 -11.86 -12.71
N LYS A 116 17.27 -12.10 -11.59
CA LYS A 116 16.82 -13.45 -11.22
C LYS A 116 15.30 -13.55 -11.24
N ALA A 117 14.81 -14.40 -12.11
CA ALA A 117 13.40 -14.81 -12.06
C ALA A 117 13.17 -15.69 -10.82
N ILE A 118 12.34 -15.22 -9.90
CA ILE A 118 11.94 -15.98 -8.72
C ILE A 118 10.51 -16.49 -8.93
N VAL A 119 10.34 -17.81 -8.84
CA VAL A 119 9.01 -18.41 -8.81
C VAL A 119 8.50 -18.37 -7.38
N TRP A 120 7.62 -17.44 -7.11
CA TRP A 120 7.01 -17.26 -5.80
C TRP A 120 6.01 -18.37 -5.48
N ARG A 121 6.15 -18.97 -4.31
CA ARG A 121 5.18 -19.91 -3.75
C ARG A 121 4.63 -19.33 -2.45
N GLY A 122 3.42 -19.72 -2.05
CA GLY A 122 2.74 -19.19 -0.87
C GLY A 122 3.63 -19.08 0.39
N PRO A 123 4.33 -20.15 0.82
CA PRO A 123 5.20 -20.07 2.00
C PRO A 123 6.33 -19.07 1.90
N MET A 124 6.86 -18.83 0.68
CA MET A 124 7.92 -17.83 0.43
C MET A 124 7.37 -16.42 0.55
N LEU A 125 6.16 -16.19 0.03
CA LEU A 125 5.47 -14.90 0.13
C LEU A 125 5.19 -14.53 1.58
N MET A 126 4.69 -15.48 2.35
CA MET A 126 4.43 -15.32 3.79
C MET A 126 5.71 -14.98 4.55
N GLY A 127 6.80 -15.68 4.27
CA GLY A 127 8.11 -15.43 4.89
C GLY A 127 8.66 -14.05 4.54
N ALA A 128 8.53 -13.62 3.29
CA ALA A 128 8.97 -12.31 2.84
C ALA A 128 8.18 -11.17 3.52
N LEU A 129 6.86 -11.29 3.61
CA LEU A 129 6.03 -10.31 4.32
C LEU A 129 6.41 -10.22 5.80
N GLN A 130 6.57 -11.37 6.48
CA GLN A 130 6.99 -11.40 7.89
C GLN A 130 8.37 -10.77 8.08
N GLN A 131 9.29 -10.99 7.16
CA GLN A 131 10.60 -10.35 7.16
C GLN A 131 10.51 -8.83 7.01
N MET A 132 9.66 -8.34 6.10
CA MET A 132 9.43 -6.89 5.92
C MET A 132 8.81 -6.26 7.16
N LEU A 133 7.91 -6.92 7.82
CA LEU A 133 7.26 -6.39 9.03
C LEU A 133 8.17 -6.48 10.28
N GLY A 134 8.99 -7.54 10.40
CA GLY A 134 9.75 -7.83 11.62
C GLY A 134 11.23 -7.44 11.57
N GLN A 135 11.84 -7.29 10.39
CA GLN A 135 13.27 -6.99 10.23
C GLN A 135 13.57 -5.59 9.70
N VAL A 136 12.56 -4.90 9.15
CA VAL A 136 12.71 -3.50 8.75
C VAL A 136 12.68 -2.63 10.00
N GLU A 137 13.67 -1.75 10.11
CA GLU A 137 13.75 -0.75 11.17
C GLU A 137 12.81 0.43 10.84
N TRP A 138 11.50 0.20 11.07
CA TRP A 138 10.46 1.20 10.77
C TRP A 138 10.61 2.47 11.59
N GLY A 139 11.21 2.39 12.78
CA GLY A 139 11.23 3.48 13.76
C GLY A 139 9.85 3.68 14.38
N GLU A 140 9.63 4.89 14.91
CA GLU A 140 8.35 5.27 15.49
C GLU A 140 7.42 5.79 14.39
N LEU A 141 6.37 5.03 14.06
CA LEU A 141 5.36 5.38 13.07
C LEU A 141 3.98 5.51 13.71
N ASP A 142 3.26 6.57 13.35
CA ASP A 142 1.83 6.70 13.68
C ASP A 142 0.99 5.74 12.85
N VAL A 143 1.39 5.52 11.59
CA VAL A 143 0.70 4.62 10.68
C VAL A 143 1.64 3.98 9.66
N LEU A 144 1.47 2.68 9.43
CA LEU A 144 2.07 1.92 8.34
C LEU A 144 1.00 1.55 7.33
N ILE A 145 1.09 2.09 6.13
CA ILE A 145 0.26 1.68 4.99
C ILE A 145 0.90 0.47 4.34
N VAL A 146 0.10 -0.59 4.16
CA VAL A 146 0.51 -1.81 3.46
C VAL A 146 -0.25 -1.90 2.15
N ASP A 147 0.47 -1.70 1.04
CA ASP A 147 -0.06 -1.86 -0.31
C ASP A 147 -0.06 -3.33 -0.70
N LEU A 148 -1.23 -3.95 -0.65
CA LEU A 148 -1.41 -5.39 -0.86
C LEU A 148 -1.43 -5.76 -2.35
N PRO A 149 -1.11 -7.00 -2.72
CA PRO A 149 -1.44 -7.53 -4.05
C PRO A 149 -2.94 -7.46 -4.30
N PRO A 150 -3.38 -7.42 -5.56
CA PRO A 150 -4.79 -7.51 -5.88
C PRO A 150 -5.38 -8.88 -5.51
N GLY A 151 -6.67 -8.91 -5.22
CA GLY A 151 -7.40 -10.14 -4.90
C GLY A 151 -7.39 -10.52 -3.42
N THR A 152 -7.57 -11.81 -3.15
CA THR A 152 -7.81 -12.39 -1.81
C THR A 152 -6.83 -13.53 -1.51
N GLY A 153 -5.54 -13.28 -1.71
CA GLY A 153 -4.51 -14.31 -1.65
C GLY A 153 -3.79 -14.44 -0.30
N ASP A 154 -2.69 -15.21 -0.33
CA ASP A 154 -1.90 -15.57 0.86
C ASP A 154 -1.27 -14.37 1.57
N VAL A 155 -0.94 -13.29 0.85
CA VAL A 155 -0.34 -12.08 1.45
C VAL A 155 -1.34 -11.38 2.36
N GLN A 156 -2.60 -11.20 1.90
CA GLN A 156 -3.68 -10.61 2.68
C GLN A 156 -3.99 -11.46 3.92
N LEU A 157 -4.10 -12.79 3.74
CA LEU A 157 -4.34 -13.73 4.84
C LEU A 157 -3.23 -13.64 5.88
N THR A 158 -1.98 -13.67 5.43
CA THR A 158 -0.81 -13.61 6.33
C THR A 158 -0.75 -12.31 7.10
N LEU A 159 -0.97 -11.16 6.43
CA LEU A 159 -0.97 -9.85 7.09
C LEU A 159 -2.00 -9.83 8.23
N CYS A 160 -3.25 -10.18 7.93
CA CYS A 160 -4.35 -10.10 8.89
C CYS A 160 -4.25 -11.14 10.01
N GLN A 161 -3.66 -12.31 9.75
CA GLN A 161 -3.50 -13.36 10.76
C GLN A 161 -2.27 -13.15 11.66
N LYS A 162 -1.22 -12.51 11.16
CA LYS A 162 0.07 -12.39 11.86
C LYS A 162 0.31 -11.01 12.45
N SER A 163 -0.39 -9.97 11.98
CA SER A 163 -0.20 -8.60 12.42
C SER A 163 -1.51 -7.98 12.92
N GLN A 164 -1.39 -7.08 13.89
CA GLN A 164 -2.53 -6.31 14.39
C GLN A 164 -2.90 -5.21 13.39
N VAL A 165 -3.69 -5.57 12.37
CA VAL A 165 -4.19 -4.62 11.37
C VAL A 165 -5.30 -3.78 11.98
N THR A 166 -5.12 -2.46 12.00
CA THR A 166 -6.12 -1.51 12.49
C THR A 166 -7.37 -1.53 11.65
N GLY A 167 -7.20 -1.61 10.32
CA GLY A 167 -8.31 -1.73 9.39
C GLY A 167 -7.85 -1.81 7.94
N ALA A 168 -8.81 -2.12 7.08
CA ALA A 168 -8.60 -2.23 5.64
C ALA A 168 -9.40 -1.18 4.89
N ILE A 169 -8.81 -0.65 3.83
CA ILE A 169 -9.46 0.22 2.83
C ILE A 169 -9.45 -0.55 1.51
N VAL A 170 -10.59 -0.62 0.84
CA VAL A 170 -10.70 -1.29 -0.45
C VAL A 170 -10.88 -0.26 -1.56
N VAL A 171 -10.01 -0.31 -2.55
CA VAL A 171 -10.05 0.55 -3.73
C VAL A 171 -10.74 -0.20 -4.88
N SER A 172 -11.69 0.46 -5.52
CA SER A 172 -12.40 -0.06 -6.69
C SER A 172 -12.67 1.05 -7.70
N THR A 173 -12.94 0.66 -8.93
CA THR A 173 -13.50 1.53 -9.97
C THR A 173 -15.02 1.33 -10.04
N PRO A 174 -15.79 2.25 -10.67
CA PRO A 174 -17.27 2.14 -10.74
C PRO A 174 -17.80 0.98 -11.56
N GLN A 175 -16.97 0.29 -12.31
CA GLN A 175 -17.38 -0.81 -13.20
C GLN A 175 -17.96 -1.99 -12.42
N ASP A 176 -19.05 -2.57 -12.88
CA ASP A 176 -19.70 -3.72 -12.25
C ASP A 176 -18.77 -4.90 -11.97
N VAL A 177 -17.89 -5.22 -12.92
CA VAL A 177 -16.91 -6.30 -12.74
C VAL A 177 -15.95 -6.00 -11.58
N ALA A 178 -15.51 -4.73 -11.45
CA ALA A 178 -14.64 -4.33 -10.35
C ALA A 178 -15.35 -4.40 -8.99
N LEU A 179 -16.63 -4.05 -8.95
CA LEU A 179 -17.46 -4.13 -7.75
C LEU A 179 -17.67 -5.56 -7.27
N LEU A 180 -17.87 -6.51 -8.19
CA LEU A 180 -17.96 -7.94 -7.85
C LEU A 180 -16.69 -8.43 -7.15
N ASP A 181 -15.53 -8.02 -7.64
CA ASP A 181 -14.26 -8.40 -7.04
C ASP A 181 -13.98 -7.63 -5.73
N ALA A 182 -14.40 -6.37 -5.64
CA ALA A 182 -14.33 -5.61 -4.38
C ALA A 182 -15.14 -6.27 -3.27
N ARG A 183 -16.32 -6.84 -3.57
CA ARG A 183 -17.12 -7.61 -2.61
C ARG A 183 -16.36 -8.80 -2.02
N LYS A 184 -15.61 -9.52 -2.87
CA LYS A 184 -14.78 -10.65 -2.40
C LYS A 184 -13.69 -10.19 -1.44
N ALA A 185 -13.06 -9.03 -1.73
CA ALA A 185 -12.05 -8.46 -0.83
C ALA A 185 -12.67 -8.03 0.51
N LEU A 186 -13.84 -7.40 0.49
CA LEU A 186 -14.57 -7.01 1.71
C LEU A 186 -14.97 -8.24 2.54
N ASP A 187 -15.50 -9.27 1.90
CA ASP A 187 -15.89 -10.52 2.55
C ASP A 187 -14.69 -11.24 3.19
N MET A 188 -13.55 -11.23 2.51
CA MET A 188 -12.29 -11.76 3.06
C MET A 188 -11.88 -11.02 4.33
N PHE A 189 -11.85 -9.69 4.32
CA PHE A 189 -11.48 -8.91 5.52
C PHE A 189 -12.48 -9.13 6.66
N ALA A 190 -13.78 -9.23 6.37
CA ALA A 190 -14.80 -9.55 7.36
C ALA A 190 -14.57 -10.94 7.97
N THR A 191 -14.29 -11.95 7.13
CA THR A 191 -13.98 -13.33 7.58
C THR A 191 -12.72 -13.36 8.47
N LEU A 192 -11.72 -12.54 8.16
CA LEU A 192 -10.49 -12.40 8.95
C LEU A 192 -10.67 -11.49 10.18
N LYS A 193 -11.87 -10.99 10.43
CA LYS A 193 -12.18 -10.06 11.53
C LYS A 193 -11.33 -8.78 11.50
N THR A 194 -10.91 -8.37 10.31
CA THR A 194 -10.22 -7.11 10.08
C THR A 194 -11.26 -6.04 9.79
N PRO A 195 -11.34 -4.94 10.56
CA PRO A 195 -12.30 -3.87 10.31
C PRO A 195 -12.13 -3.29 8.92
N VAL A 196 -13.23 -3.14 8.19
CA VAL A 196 -13.24 -2.41 6.92
C VAL A 196 -13.53 -0.95 7.21
N LEU A 197 -12.55 -0.07 6.99
CA LEU A 197 -12.68 1.36 7.25
C LEU A 197 -13.52 2.06 6.18
N GLY A 198 -13.52 1.53 4.96
CA GLY A 198 -14.36 2.02 3.89
C GLY A 198 -13.85 1.67 2.49
N LEU A 199 -14.57 2.21 1.51
CA LEU A 199 -14.28 2.10 0.09
C LEU A 199 -13.76 3.43 -0.45
N ILE A 200 -12.84 3.37 -1.40
CA ILE A 200 -12.43 4.49 -2.25
C ILE A 200 -12.83 4.16 -3.68
N GLU A 201 -13.64 5.03 -4.28
CA GLU A 201 -13.91 4.98 -5.72
C GLU A 201 -12.78 5.69 -6.45
N ASN A 202 -11.96 4.95 -7.20
CA ASN A 202 -10.97 5.53 -8.08
C ASN A 202 -11.48 5.52 -9.53
N MET A 203 -10.95 6.43 -10.34
CA MET A 203 -11.40 6.63 -11.73
C MET A 203 -12.90 6.91 -11.83
N SER A 204 -13.42 7.73 -10.91
CA SER A 204 -14.85 8.03 -10.78
C SER A 204 -15.40 8.77 -11.99
N ILE A 205 -14.72 9.81 -12.41
CA ILE A 205 -15.02 10.62 -13.60
C ILE A 205 -13.72 11.01 -14.31
N PHE A 206 -13.83 11.33 -15.57
CA PHE A 206 -12.81 12.02 -16.34
C PHE A 206 -13.27 13.44 -16.63
N LYS A 207 -12.49 14.44 -16.26
CA LYS A 207 -12.71 15.83 -16.61
C LYS A 207 -11.83 16.21 -17.81
N CYS A 208 -12.44 16.59 -18.91
CA CYS A 208 -11.71 16.98 -20.11
C CYS A 208 -10.84 18.22 -19.82
N PRO A 209 -9.53 18.16 -20.05
CA PRO A 209 -8.65 19.31 -19.79
C PRO A 209 -8.90 20.51 -20.72
N ASP A 210 -9.46 20.27 -21.91
CA ASP A 210 -9.70 21.31 -22.91
C ASP A 210 -10.99 22.09 -22.66
N CYS A 211 -12.08 21.41 -22.32
CA CYS A 211 -13.40 22.04 -22.21
C CYS A 211 -14.05 21.91 -20.81
N GLY A 212 -13.44 21.16 -19.89
CA GLY A 212 -13.95 20.97 -18.53
C GLY A 212 -15.16 20.06 -18.41
N SER A 213 -15.67 19.47 -19.51
CA SER A 213 -16.80 18.53 -19.44
C SER A 213 -16.41 17.25 -18.70
N GLU A 214 -17.37 16.73 -17.92
CA GLU A 214 -17.19 15.53 -17.13
C GLU A 214 -17.80 14.32 -17.82
N HIS A 215 -17.05 13.21 -17.83
CA HIS A 215 -17.44 11.97 -18.46
C HIS A 215 -17.26 10.80 -17.48
N ALA A 216 -18.34 10.06 -17.24
CA ALA A 216 -18.30 8.83 -16.43
C ALA A 216 -17.86 7.62 -17.29
N ILE A 217 -16.57 7.56 -17.64
CA ILE A 217 -16.02 6.57 -18.59
C ILE A 217 -16.28 5.13 -18.10
N PHE A 218 -16.17 4.91 -16.79
CA PHE A 218 -16.36 3.59 -16.18
C PHE A 218 -17.69 3.43 -15.45
N GLY A 219 -18.65 4.31 -15.68
CA GLY A 219 -19.90 4.39 -14.91
C GLY A 219 -19.82 5.39 -13.77
N GLN A 220 -20.90 5.60 -13.07
CA GLN A 220 -21.00 6.58 -11.99
C GLN A 220 -21.76 5.99 -10.79
N GLY A 221 -21.23 6.25 -9.59
CA GLY A 221 -21.91 5.95 -8.34
C GLY A 221 -21.97 4.46 -7.94
N GLY A 222 -21.32 3.57 -8.71
CA GLY A 222 -21.36 2.14 -8.42
C GLY A 222 -20.72 1.79 -7.06
N VAL A 223 -19.58 2.40 -6.73
CA VAL A 223 -18.91 2.16 -5.44
C VAL A 223 -19.72 2.78 -4.29
N ALA A 224 -20.34 3.96 -4.50
CA ALA A 224 -21.18 4.60 -3.49
C ALA A 224 -22.41 3.73 -3.16
N ALA A 225 -23.09 3.22 -4.18
CA ALA A 225 -24.24 2.31 -4.01
C ALA A 225 -23.81 1.01 -3.29
N GLU A 226 -22.65 0.49 -3.61
CA GLU A 226 -22.13 -0.70 -2.96
C GLU A 226 -21.75 -0.44 -1.48
N ALA A 227 -21.12 0.70 -1.20
CA ALA A 227 -20.83 1.13 0.16
C ALA A 227 -22.10 1.22 1.03
N GLU A 228 -23.14 1.83 0.49
CA GLU A 228 -24.45 1.93 1.16
C GLU A 228 -25.07 0.54 1.40
N ARG A 229 -25.08 -0.32 0.37
CA ARG A 229 -25.62 -1.69 0.47
C ARG A 229 -24.90 -2.52 1.54
N LEU A 230 -23.59 -2.38 1.64
CA LEU A 230 -22.75 -3.13 2.59
C LEU A 230 -22.59 -2.41 3.94
N LYS A 231 -23.17 -1.22 4.09
CA LYS A 231 -23.06 -0.38 5.29
C LYS A 231 -21.60 -0.10 5.70
N VAL A 232 -20.74 0.13 4.71
CA VAL A 232 -19.37 0.58 4.90
C VAL A 232 -19.22 2.02 4.41
N PRO A 233 -18.36 2.86 5.02
CA PRO A 233 -18.16 4.22 4.56
C PRO A 233 -17.62 4.30 3.13
N LEU A 234 -18.11 5.27 2.33
CA LEU A 234 -17.41 5.75 1.15
C LEU A 234 -16.44 6.85 1.61
N LEU A 235 -15.16 6.57 1.57
CA LEU A 235 -14.13 7.50 2.04
C LEU A 235 -13.89 8.65 1.05
N GLY A 236 -14.06 8.39 -0.24
CA GLY A 236 -13.94 9.39 -1.28
C GLY A 236 -14.03 8.81 -2.68
N ALA A 237 -14.14 9.73 -3.64
CA ALA A 237 -14.12 9.43 -5.06
C ALA A 237 -13.03 10.27 -5.72
N LEU A 238 -12.14 9.61 -6.47
CA LEU A 238 -11.00 10.20 -7.12
C LEU A 238 -11.19 10.15 -8.64
N PRO A 239 -11.06 11.26 -9.36
CA PRO A 239 -11.22 11.29 -10.81
C PRO A 239 -10.03 10.62 -11.53
N ILE A 240 -10.23 10.33 -12.80
CA ILE A 240 -9.14 10.05 -13.74
C ILE A 240 -8.40 11.35 -13.97
N ASP A 241 -7.11 11.37 -13.69
CA ASP A 241 -6.28 12.56 -13.81
C ASP A 241 -4.94 12.22 -14.47
N LEU A 242 -4.61 12.97 -15.53
CA LEU A 242 -3.38 12.76 -16.29
C LEU A 242 -2.15 13.12 -15.46
N ASP A 243 -2.23 14.21 -14.71
CA ASP A 243 -1.10 14.70 -13.91
C ASP A 243 -0.76 13.71 -12.79
N THR A 244 -1.77 13.05 -12.21
CA THR A 244 -1.55 11.97 -11.25
C THR A 244 -0.77 10.81 -11.85
N ARG A 245 -1.08 10.41 -13.09
CA ARG A 245 -0.33 9.37 -13.79
C ARG A 245 1.11 9.81 -14.07
N LEU A 246 1.29 11.00 -14.63
CA LEU A 246 2.61 11.56 -14.96
C LEU A 246 3.48 11.72 -13.70
N ALA A 247 2.89 12.18 -12.61
CA ALA A 247 3.55 12.30 -11.31
C ALA A 247 4.05 10.96 -10.78
N GLY A 248 3.21 9.92 -10.84
CA GLY A 248 3.59 8.55 -10.47
C GLY A 248 4.69 7.98 -11.34
N ASP A 249 4.63 8.18 -12.65
CA ASP A 249 5.68 7.77 -13.59
C ASP A 249 6.99 8.53 -13.34
N GLY A 250 6.90 9.78 -12.91
CA GLY A 250 8.04 10.65 -12.58
C GLY A 250 8.63 10.44 -11.18
N GLY A 251 8.03 9.58 -10.35
CA GLY A 251 8.53 9.29 -8.99
C GLY A 251 8.23 10.38 -7.96
N THR A 252 7.27 11.25 -8.24
CA THR A 252 6.82 12.30 -7.30
C THR A 252 5.30 12.22 -7.20
N PRO A 253 4.74 11.56 -6.16
CA PRO A 253 3.29 11.46 -6.01
C PRO A 253 2.59 12.81 -6.07
N ILE A 254 1.42 12.88 -6.72
CA ILE A 254 0.68 14.14 -6.91
C ILE A 254 0.32 14.80 -5.57
N ALA A 255 0.14 14.03 -4.52
CA ALA A 255 -0.13 14.51 -3.18
C ALA A 255 1.02 15.36 -2.59
N ALA A 256 2.24 15.26 -3.13
CA ALA A 256 3.36 16.12 -2.73
C ALA A 256 3.19 17.57 -3.20
N GLY A 257 2.36 17.80 -4.22
CA GLY A 257 2.03 19.13 -4.77
C GLY A 257 0.89 19.83 -4.03
N GLU A 258 0.28 20.83 -4.69
CA GLU A 258 -0.74 21.72 -4.13
C GLU A 258 -2.06 21.74 -4.95
N GLY A 259 -2.14 21.02 -6.05
CA GLY A 259 -3.29 21.03 -6.96
C GLY A 259 -4.53 20.32 -6.40
N ASP A 260 -5.59 20.27 -7.20
CA ASP A 260 -6.89 19.68 -6.81
C ASP A 260 -6.77 18.22 -6.36
N MET A 261 -5.95 17.42 -7.03
CA MET A 261 -5.72 16.03 -6.66
C MET A 261 -4.97 15.91 -5.34
N ALA A 262 -3.98 16.78 -5.08
CA ALA A 262 -3.30 16.83 -3.78
C ALA A 262 -4.29 17.17 -2.67
N GLN A 263 -5.22 18.09 -2.90
CA GLN A 263 -6.28 18.45 -1.96
C GLN A 263 -7.27 17.29 -1.75
N ALA A 264 -7.61 16.54 -2.79
CA ALA A 264 -8.46 15.36 -2.67
C ALA A 264 -7.83 14.30 -1.76
N TYR A 265 -6.54 14.02 -1.93
CA TYR A 265 -5.80 13.11 -1.04
C TYR A 265 -5.64 13.68 0.38
N ALA A 266 -5.42 14.98 0.50
CA ALA A 266 -5.37 15.65 1.82
C ALA A 266 -6.69 15.50 2.58
N LYS A 267 -7.83 15.61 1.90
CA LYS A 267 -9.16 15.39 2.48
C LYS A 267 -9.35 13.94 2.95
N LEU A 268 -8.92 12.96 2.16
CA LEU A 268 -8.93 11.55 2.55
C LEU A 268 -8.07 11.32 3.80
N ALA A 269 -6.84 11.83 3.80
CA ALA A 269 -5.92 11.72 4.93
C ALA A 269 -6.52 12.36 6.21
N TYR A 270 -7.07 13.55 6.08
CA TYR A 270 -7.72 14.24 7.19
C TYR A 270 -8.87 13.42 7.78
N GLY A 271 -9.73 12.84 6.94
CA GLY A 271 -10.82 11.97 7.39
C GLY A 271 -10.34 10.75 8.18
N LEU A 272 -9.22 10.14 7.79
CA LEU A 272 -8.64 9.02 8.53
C LEU A 272 -8.02 9.45 9.86
N ILE A 273 -7.41 10.62 9.91
CA ILE A 273 -6.86 11.21 11.15
C ILE A 273 -8.00 11.53 12.13
N GLU A 274 -9.04 12.22 11.69
CA GLU A 274 -10.20 12.56 12.54
C GLU A 274 -10.94 11.30 13.01
N GLY A 275 -10.97 10.25 12.19
CA GLY A 275 -11.50 8.95 12.56
C GLY A 275 -10.63 8.16 13.54
N GLY A 276 -9.45 8.66 13.91
CA GLY A 276 -8.53 8.02 14.85
C GLY A 276 -7.84 6.77 14.33
N VAL A 277 -7.82 6.57 13.01
CA VAL A 277 -7.24 5.36 12.37
C VAL A 277 -5.90 5.61 11.68
N ALA A 278 -5.44 6.87 11.64
CA ALA A 278 -4.14 7.25 11.09
C ALA A 278 -3.48 8.37 11.90
#